data_2425aee1e656d2db3cb0599be5870b94
#
_entry.id   2425aee1e656d2db3cb0599be5870b94
#
_cell.length_a   1.000
_cell.length_b   1.000
_cell.length_c   1.000
_cell.angle_alpha   90.00
_cell.angle_beta   90.00
_cell.angle_gamma   90.00
#
_symmetry.space_group_name_H-M   'P 1'
#
loop_
_entity.id
_entity.type
_entity.pdbx_description
1 polymer ?
#
loop_
_entity_poly.entity_id
_entity_poly.type
_entity_poly.pdbx_seq_one_letter_code
_entity_poly.pdbx_strand_id
1 'polypeptide(L)'
;MLKKVENLTTEALRHRFRTLCHAKKALAIPVTFLILLVSMLGVISITYYFAVERVNAGSEALKVSMAKQNMNSLDENVLSVLWQPGSSQTMEFGDCGGKLNVQPSFNLLTINITDSNEIADMLFNANIGETTYELPYSDSADTGLYLKGDSRVILNRSGSSVSQLQIRSGAEHAEVLLRYRLVTSSTTSGKENNQTVNDLRIYIVNLNGSQNIGLMGEVPLRISCSNVEKTVKTYNVANQTTALTVAATLGGTQGQVTVPVSSDINGAIINVELVVCYITIERWVR
;
A
#
# COMPACT_ATOMS: atom_id res chain seq x y z
N MET A 1 -38.39 92.43 36.00
CA MET A 1 -37.62 91.36 36.64
C MET A 1 -37.83 90.00 35.97
N LEU A 2 -38.90 89.67 35.34
CA LEU A 2 -39.25 88.38 34.74
C LEU A 2 -38.37 87.97 33.50
N LYS A 3 -37.99 88.94 32.63
CA LYS A 3 -37.16 88.63 31.42
C LYS A 3 -35.73 88.15 31.71
N LYS A 4 -35.18 88.48 32.89
CA LYS A 4 -33.79 88.11 33.26
C LYS A 4 -33.71 86.69 33.79
N VAL A 5 -34.80 86.08 34.31
CA VAL A 5 -34.87 84.75 34.81
C VAL A 5 -35.04 83.72 33.66
N GLU A 6 -35.79 84.09 32.62
CA GLU A 6 -36.07 83.28 31.47
C GLU A 6 -34.82 83.07 30.60
N ASN A 7 -33.95 84.06 30.48
CA ASN A 7 -32.69 83.96 29.78
C ASN A 7 -31.66 83.07 30.51
N LEU A 8 -31.65 83.04 31.82
CA LEU A 8 -30.73 82.19 32.60
C LEU A 8 -31.11 80.71 32.55
N THR A 9 -32.40 80.39 32.48
CA THR A 9 -32.87 79.03 32.37
C THR A 9 -32.64 78.41 30.96
N THR A 10 -32.77 79.21 29.91
CA THR A 10 -32.50 78.86 28.54
C THR A 10 -31.03 78.66 28.24
N GLU A 11 -30.15 79.49 28.83
CA GLU A 11 -28.69 79.24 28.69
C GLU A 11 -28.21 78.00 29.48
N ALA A 12 -28.71 77.73 30.67
CA ALA A 12 -28.40 76.57 31.47
C ALA A 12 -28.87 75.27 30.78
N LEU A 13 -30.05 75.31 30.14
CA LEU A 13 -30.55 74.18 29.33
C LEU A 13 -29.71 73.95 28.07
N ARG A 14 -29.30 75.01 27.37
CA ARG A 14 -28.40 74.92 26.22
C ARG A 14 -27.05 74.39 26.60
N HIS A 15 -26.51 74.73 27.74
CA HIS A 15 -25.22 74.25 28.21
C HIS A 15 -25.31 72.74 28.58
N ARG A 16 -26.39 72.31 29.24
CA ARG A 16 -26.62 70.86 29.54
C ARG A 16 -26.85 70.02 28.27
N PHE A 17 -27.55 70.53 27.27
CA PHE A 17 -27.71 69.86 25.99
C PHE A 17 -26.40 69.72 25.21
N ARG A 18 -25.55 70.79 25.24
CA ARG A 18 -24.22 70.69 24.61
C ARG A 18 -23.30 69.72 25.31
N THR A 19 -23.30 69.62 26.61
CA THR A 19 -22.50 68.61 27.34
C THR A 19 -23.00 67.20 27.13
N LEU A 20 -24.32 66.94 27.01
CA LEU A 20 -24.90 65.68 26.66
C LEU A 20 -24.55 65.23 25.22
N CYS A 21 -24.52 66.19 24.27
CA CYS A 21 -24.11 65.88 22.90
C CYS A 21 -22.61 65.58 22.77
N HIS A 22 -21.76 66.21 23.59
CA HIS A 22 -20.33 65.91 23.63
C HIS A 22 -20.04 64.57 24.33
N ALA A 23 -20.82 64.20 25.37
CA ALA A 23 -20.70 62.89 26.02
C ALA A 23 -21.07 61.75 25.09
N LYS A 24 -22.09 61.94 24.22
CA LYS A 24 -22.41 60.90 23.20
C LYS A 24 -21.31 60.70 22.15
N LYS A 25 -20.62 61.77 21.75
CA LYS A 25 -19.47 61.68 20.84
C LYS A 25 -18.24 61.06 21.51
N ALA A 26 -18.02 61.29 22.81
CA ALA A 26 -16.93 60.74 23.57
C ALA A 26 -17.09 59.22 23.83
N LEU A 27 -18.32 58.71 23.89
CA LEU A 27 -18.61 57.28 24.03
C LEU A 27 -18.56 56.51 22.68
N ALA A 28 -18.76 57.17 21.55
CA ALA A 28 -18.77 56.54 20.23
C ALA A 28 -17.38 56.01 19.84
N ILE A 29 -16.30 56.72 20.19
CA ILE A 29 -14.92 56.32 19.84
C ILE A 29 -14.50 55.02 20.55
N PRO A 30 -14.62 54.81 21.87
CA PRO A 30 -14.28 53.57 22.52
C PRO A 30 -15.17 52.41 22.10
N VAL A 31 -16.45 52.64 21.79
CA VAL A 31 -17.35 51.58 21.29
C VAL A 31 -16.96 51.11 19.89
N THR A 32 -16.66 52.02 18.98
CA THR A 32 -16.15 51.67 17.64
C THR A 32 -14.83 50.91 17.71
N PHE A 33 -13.92 51.35 18.60
CA PHE A 33 -12.66 50.64 18.82
C PHE A 33 -12.88 49.20 19.35
N LEU A 34 -13.81 49.04 20.29
CA LEU A 34 -14.14 47.73 20.86
C LEU A 34 -14.77 46.81 19.80
N ILE A 35 -15.66 47.29 18.95
CA ILE A 35 -16.26 46.53 17.85
C ILE A 35 -15.16 46.13 16.85
N LEU A 36 -14.24 47.04 16.52
CA LEU A 36 -13.14 46.80 15.60
C LEU A 36 -12.17 45.77 16.18
N LEU A 37 -11.87 45.82 17.48
CA LEU A 37 -11.05 44.86 18.17
C LEU A 37 -11.70 43.45 18.19
N VAL A 38 -12.98 43.34 18.51
CA VAL A 38 -13.72 42.08 18.51
C VAL A 38 -13.81 41.49 17.10
N SER A 39 -14.07 42.31 16.09
CA SER A 39 -14.10 41.85 14.70
C SER A 39 -12.73 41.37 14.22
N MET A 40 -11.64 42.07 14.61
CA MET A 40 -10.27 41.64 14.29
C MET A 40 -9.90 40.30 14.96
N LEU A 41 -10.27 40.14 16.24
CA LEU A 41 -10.08 38.87 16.94
C LEU A 41 -10.89 37.75 16.28
N GLY A 42 -12.10 38.00 15.81
CA GLY A 42 -12.92 37.06 15.06
C GLY A 42 -12.25 36.61 13.76
N VAL A 43 -11.73 37.55 12.97
CA VAL A 43 -11.02 37.26 11.73
C VAL A 43 -9.73 36.44 11.99
N ILE A 44 -8.95 36.82 13.00
CA ILE A 44 -7.74 36.12 13.39
C ILE A 44 -8.08 34.65 13.80
N SER A 45 -9.12 34.46 14.62
CA SER A 45 -9.53 33.11 15.08
C SER A 45 -9.96 32.21 13.92
N ILE A 46 -10.75 32.74 12.99
CA ILE A 46 -11.19 32.00 11.81
C ILE A 46 -10.00 31.66 10.92
N THR A 47 -9.13 32.64 10.66
CA THR A 47 -7.92 32.41 9.83
C THR A 47 -6.99 31.38 10.46
N TYR A 48 -6.80 31.44 11.78
CA TYR A 48 -6.00 30.46 12.52
C TYR A 48 -6.59 29.05 12.41
N TYR A 49 -7.92 28.92 12.60
CA TYR A 49 -8.59 27.63 12.46
C TYR A 49 -8.37 27.00 11.08
N PHE A 50 -8.60 27.77 10.01
CA PHE A 50 -8.35 27.27 8.64
C PHE A 50 -6.88 26.97 8.37
N ALA A 51 -5.95 27.74 8.93
CA ALA A 51 -4.52 27.48 8.78
C ALA A 51 -4.12 26.16 9.44
N VAL A 52 -4.59 25.91 10.67
CA VAL A 52 -4.33 24.67 11.40
C VAL A 52 -4.91 23.45 10.67
N GLU A 53 -6.16 23.57 10.19
CA GLU A 53 -6.81 22.49 9.43
C GLU A 53 -6.03 22.14 8.14
N ARG A 54 -5.58 23.16 7.40
CA ARG A 54 -4.75 22.94 6.20
C ARG A 54 -3.39 22.34 6.50
N VAL A 55 -2.74 22.75 7.58
CA VAL A 55 -1.45 22.17 8.00
C VAL A 55 -1.63 20.70 8.39
N ASN A 56 -2.69 20.37 9.13
CA ASN A 56 -2.99 19.00 9.50
C ASN A 56 -3.26 18.13 8.28
N ALA A 57 -4.15 18.57 7.36
CA ALA A 57 -4.43 17.83 6.13
C ALA A 57 -3.17 17.63 5.26
N GLY A 58 -2.31 18.64 5.17
CA GLY A 58 -1.02 18.53 4.47
C GLY A 58 -0.07 17.52 5.13
N SER A 59 -0.02 17.51 6.47
CA SER A 59 0.78 16.54 7.24
C SER A 59 0.28 15.11 7.04
N GLU A 60 -1.04 14.90 7.02
CA GLU A 60 -1.66 13.60 6.77
C GLU A 60 -1.34 13.07 5.37
N ALA A 61 -1.48 13.89 4.35
CA ALA A 61 -1.12 13.53 2.97
C ALA A 61 0.36 13.17 2.83
N LEU A 62 1.25 13.88 3.53
CA LEU A 62 2.68 13.55 3.57
C LEU A 62 2.94 12.19 4.20
N LYS A 63 2.30 11.88 5.33
CA LYS A 63 2.45 10.58 6.01
C LYS A 63 1.99 9.42 5.13
N VAL A 64 0.87 9.57 4.44
CA VAL A 64 0.39 8.57 3.46
C VAL A 64 1.38 8.39 2.31
N SER A 65 1.91 9.49 1.77
CA SER A 65 2.93 9.43 0.71
C SER A 65 4.21 8.74 1.17
N MET A 66 4.70 9.05 2.37
CA MET A 66 5.86 8.41 2.99
C MET A 66 5.62 6.91 3.23
N ALA A 67 4.42 6.52 3.67
CA ALA A 67 4.06 5.11 3.85
C ALA A 67 4.10 4.34 2.52
N LYS A 68 3.54 4.91 1.45
CA LYS A 68 3.61 4.34 0.10
C LYS A 68 5.07 4.19 -0.36
N GLN A 69 5.92 5.19 -0.11
CA GLN A 69 7.33 5.16 -0.45
C GLN A 69 8.10 4.12 0.37
N ASN A 70 7.88 4.04 1.69
CA ASN A 70 8.50 3.04 2.55
C ASN A 70 8.14 1.61 2.12
N MET A 71 6.87 1.36 1.76
CA MET A 71 6.45 0.06 1.25
C MET A 71 7.05 -0.27 -0.12
N ASN A 72 7.24 0.73 -0.99
CA ASN A 72 7.97 0.52 -2.25
C ASN A 72 9.45 0.21 -2.00
N SER A 73 10.09 0.90 -1.07
CA SER A 73 11.49 0.63 -0.68
C SER A 73 11.63 -0.75 -0.03
N LEU A 74 10.64 -1.19 0.75
CA LEU A 74 10.60 -2.55 1.29
C LEU A 74 10.56 -3.58 0.15
N ASP A 75 9.71 -3.39 -0.85
CA ASP A 75 9.65 -4.25 -2.04
C ASP A 75 10.99 -4.30 -2.78
N GLU A 76 11.64 -3.16 -2.99
CA GLU A 76 12.95 -3.11 -3.65
C GLU A 76 14.03 -3.87 -2.87
N ASN A 77 14.02 -3.77 -1.55
CA ASN A 77 14.94 -4.54 -0.70
C ASN A 77 14.64 -6.04 -0.75
N VAL A 78 13.38 -6.46 -0.77
CA VAL A 78 13.02 -7.86 -1.00
C VAL A 78 13.51 -8.34 -2.36
N LEU A 79 13.24 -7.58 -3.43
CA LEU A 79 13.69 -7.93 -4.78
C LEU A 79 15.22 -8.06 -4.90
N SER A 80 15.97 -7.27 -4.13
CA SER A 80 17.44 -7.31 -4.14
C SER A 80 18.05 -8.57 -3.53
N VAL A 81 17.33 -9.24 -2.62
CA VAL A 81 17.79 -10.47 -1.96
C VAL A 81 17.18 -11.75 -2.57
N LEU A 82 16.23 -11.61 -3.50
CA LEU A 82 15.56 -12.76 -4.13
C LEU A 82 16.56 -13.72 -4.77
N TRP A 83 16.28 -15.00 -4.62
CA TRP A 83 17.02 -16.12 -5.25
C TRP A 83 18.48 -16.29 -4.79
N GLN A 84 18.90 -15.57 -3.75
CA GLN A 84 20.26 -15.63 -3.20
C GLN A 84 20.23 -16.06 -1.72
N PRO A 85 20.21 -17.37 -1.42
CA PRO A 85 20.16 -17.86 -0.05
C PRO A 85 21.29 -17.28 0.80
N GLY A 86 20.95 -16.78 2.00
CA GLY A 86 21.89 -16.14 2.92
C GLY A 86 22.14 -14.64 2.66
N SER A 87 21.67 -14.09 1.54
CA SER A 87 21.73 -12.64 1.31
C SER A 87 20.79 -11.90 2.24
N SER A 88 21.20 -10.70 2.67
CA SER A 88 20.35 -9.83 3.50
C SER A 88 20.59 -8.37 3.21
N GLN A 89 19.54 -7.56 3.39
CA GLN A 89 19.54 -6.10 3.33
C GLN A 89 18.91 -5.54 4.59
N THR A 90 19.34 -4.34 4.95
CA THR A 90 18.75 -3.59 6.07
C THR A 90 18.19 -2.28 5.57
N MET A 91 17.06 -1.87 6.13
CA MET A 91 16.44 -0.57 5.84
C MET A 91 15.86 0.04 7.09
N GLU A 92 15.81 1.36 7.14
CA GLU A 92 15.03 2.09 8.14
C GLU A 92 13.62 2.31 7.57
N PHE A 93 12.62 1.77 8.25
CA PHE A 93 11.22 2.02 7.92
C PHE A 93 10.76 3.23 8.74
N GLY A 94 10.58 4.37 8.08
CA GLY A 94 10.27 5.65 8.73
C GLY A 94 8.88 5.66 9.38
N ASP A 95 8.73 6.44 10.44
CA ASP A 95 7.43 6.64 11.11
C ASP A 95 6.47 7.44 10.23
N CYS A 96 5.38 6.81 9.83
CA CYS A 96 4.30 7.43 9.07
C CYS A 96 2.99 7.50 9.90
N GLY A 97 3.05 7.20 11.21
CA GLY A 97 1.91 7.22 12.12
C GLY A 97 0.94 6.05 11.97
N GLY A 98 1.31 5.01 11.22
CA GLY A 98 0.55 3.78 11.03
C GLY A 98 1.23 2.56 11.64
N LYS A 99 0.85 1.36 11.17
CA LYS A 99 1.38 0.09 11.69
C LYS A 99 1.79 -0.83 10.56
N LEU A 100 3.03 -1.30 10.58
CA LEU A 100 3.54 -2.34 9.70
C LEU A 100 3.20 -3.72 10.29
N ASN A 101 2.47 -4.54 9.55
CA ASN A 101 2.17 -5.92 9.91
C ASN A 101 2.82 -6.87 8.90
N VAL A 102 3.62 -7.81 9.40
CA VAL A 102 4.15 -8.93 8.60
C VAL A 102 3.41 -10.18 9.02
N GLN A 103 2.72 -10.81 8.08
CA GLN A 103 1.84 -11.95 8.31
C GLN A 103 2.32 -13.15 7.47
N PRO A 104 3.12 -14.06 8.03
CA PRO A 104 3.83 -15.09 7.27
C PRO A 104 2.93 -16.20 6.72
N SER A 105 1.75 -16.43 7.26
CA SER A 105 0.87 -17.54 6.88
C SER A 105 -0.56 -17.07 6.61
N PHE A 106 -0.70 -15.95 5.93
CA PHE A 106 -1.99 -15.27 5.79
C PHE A 106 -2.86 -15.84 4.67
N ASN A 107 -2.27 -16.16 3.50
CA ASN A 107 -3.02 -16.57 2.33
C ASN A 107 -2.67 -17.98 1.89
N LEU A 108 -3.67 -18.82 1.64
CA LEU A 108 -3.48 -20.10 0.98
C LEU A 108 -3.20 -19.88 -0.50
N LEU A 109 -2.07 -20.40 -0.97
CA LEU A 109 -1.71 -20.50 -2.38
C LEU A 109 -1.89 -21.92 -2.85
N THR A 110 -2.72 -22.12 -3.87
CA THR A 110 -2.87 -23.40 -4.56
C THR A 110 -2.48 -23.24 -6.03
N ILE A 111 -1.66 -24.16 -6.55
CA ILE A 111 -1.23 -24.17 -7.95
C ILE A 111 -1.56 -25.51 -8.55
N ASN A 112 -2.34 -25.50 -9.62
CA ASN A 112 -2.69 -26.68 -10.39
C ASN A 112 -2.16 -26.54 -11.81
N ILE A 113 -1.73 -27.68 -12.37
CA ILE A 113 -1.38 -27.80 -13.78
C ILE A 113 -2.37 -28.73 -14.46
N THR A 114 -2.83 -28.35 -15.63
CA THR A 114 -3.73 -29.17 -16.44
C THR A 114 -3.36 -29.07 -17.91
N ASP A 115 -3.59 -30.12 -18.63
CA ASP A 115 -3.65 -30.11 -20.10
C ASP A 115 -5.04 -30.56 -20.56
N SER A 116 -5.22 -30.68 -21.88
CA SER A 116 -6.52 -31.08 -22.44
C SER A 116 -6.82 -32.57 -22.25
N ASN A 117 -5.85 -33.41 -21.93
CA ASN A 117 -5.98 -34.87 -22.08
C ASN A 117 -5.44 -35.74 -20.94
N GLU A 118 -4.29 -35.44 -20.35
CA GLU A 118 -3.56 -36.43 -19.51
C GLU A 118 -3.07 -35.84 -18.18
N ILE A 119 -2.82 -34.55 -18.08
CA ILE A 119 -2.26 -33.91 -16.88
C ILE A 119 -3.35 -33.21 -16.11
N ALA A 120 -3.53 -33.61 -14.85
CA ALA A 120 -4.32 -32.88 -13.87
C ALA A 120 -3.68 -33.09 -12.49
N ASP A 121 -2.79 -32.16 -12.07
CA ASP A 121 -2.01 -32.37 -10.85
C ASP A 121 -1.93 -31.04 -10.04
N MET A 122 -1.86 -31.22 -8.72
CA MET A 122 -1.62 -30.11 -7.79
C MET A 122 -0.12 -30.01 -7.52
N LEU A 123 0.47 -28.88 -7.93
CA LEU A 123 1.91 -28.64 -7.78
C LEU A 123 2.28 -28.06 -6.43
N PHE A 124 1.40 -27.21 -5.89
CA PHE A 124 1.67 -26.49 -4.65
C PHE A 124 0.36 -26.23 -3.89
N ASN A 125 0.40 -26.41 -2.57
CA ASN A 125 -0.69 -26.08 -1.67
C ASN A 125 -0.14 -25.75 -0.29
N ALA A 126 0.14 -24.47 -0.04
CA ALA A 126 0.67 -24.02 1.23
C ALA A 126 0.32 -22.53 1.47
N ASN A 127 0.39 -22.12 2.73
CA ASN A 127 0.23 -20.73 3.09
C ASN A 127 1.46 -19.92 2.69
N ILE A 128 1.21 -18.74 2.14
CA ILE A 128 2.23 -17.72 1.85
C ILE A 128 1.95 -16.45 2.63
N GLY A 129 3.02 -15.70 2.91
CA GLY A 129 2.94 -14.48 3.68
C GLY A 129 2.61 -13.25 2.84
N GLU A 130 2.12 -12.24 3.53
CA GLU A 130 1.97 -10.89 3.01
C GLU A 130 2.43 -9.86 4.04
N THR A 131 2.69 -8.65 3.59
CA THR A 131 3.03 -7.53 4.46
C THR A 131 2.06 -6.40 4.19
N THR A 132 1.49 -5.83 5.24
CA THR A 132 0.57 -4.69 5.15
C THR A 132 1.05 -3.53 5.99
N TYR A 133 0.78 -2.32 5.54
CA TYR A 133 0.94 -1.11 6.32
C TYR A 133 -0.41 -0.43 6.48
N GLU A 134 -0.94 -0.43 7.71
CA GLU A 134 -2.17 0.28 8.06
C GLU A 134 -1.90 1.78 8.01
N LEU A 135 -2.66 2.51 7.19
CA LEU A 135 -2.51 3.96 7.08
C LEU A 135 -3.18 4.64 8.28
N PRO A 136 -2.59 5.72 8.81
CA PRO A 136 -3.12 6.42 9.98
C PRO A 136 -4.48 7.08 9.70
N TYR A 137 -4.78 7.33 8.43
CA TYR A 137 -6.02 7.98 7.98
C TYR A 137 -6.63 7.19 6.83
N SER A 138 -7.94 7.05 6.87
CA SER A 138 -8.72 6.41 5.81
C SER A 138 -8.96 7.40 4.68
N ASP A 139 -8.05 7.49 3.73
CA ASP A 139 -8.36 8.11 2.46
C ASP A 139 -8.98 7.06 1.54
N SER A 140 -10.31 6.98 1.56
CA SER A 140 -11.08 6.01 0.78
C SER A 140 -10.94 6.22 -0.75
N ALA A 141 -10.43 7.37 -1.17
CA ALA A 141 -10.31 7.74 -2.58
C ALA A 141 -9.29 6.87 -3.36
N ASP A 142 -8.27 6.36 -2.68
CA ASP A 142 -7.20 5.56 -3.30
C ASP A 142 -7.44 4.05 -3.21
N THR A 143 -8.53 3.60 -2.60
CA THR A 143 -8.79 2.16 -2.41
C THR A 143 -8.97 1.44 -3.74
N GLY A 144 -8.26 0.34 -3.92
CA GLY A 144 -8.23 -0.43 -5.17
C GLY A 144 -7.11 -0.03 -6.13
N LEU A 145 -6.34 1.03 -5.82
CA LEU A 145 -5.22 1.48 -6.64
C LEU A 145 -4.01 0.55 -6.49
N TYR A 146 -3.45 0.13 -7.62
CA TYR A 146 -2.16 -0.55 -7.68
C TYR A 146 -1.04 0.47 -7.83
N LEU A 147 -0.15 0.53 -6.85
CA LEU A 147 1.09 1.31 -6.94
C LEU A 147 2.13 0.59 -7.79
N LYS A 148 2.11 -0.76 -7.75
CA LYS A 148 2.98 -1.64 -8.53
C LYS A 148 2.26 -2.94 -8.87
N GLY A 149 2.40 -3.40 -10.11
CA GLY A 149 1.73 -4.61 -10.56
C GLY A 149 0.27 -4.36 -10.96
N ASP A 150 -0.53 -5.43 -10.92
CA ASP A 150 -1.95 -5.45 -11.28
C ASP A 150 -2.68 -6.59 -10.55
N SER A 151 -3.96 -6.82 -10.86
CA SER A 151 -4.80 -7.82 -10.20
C SER A 151 -4.48 -9.28 -10.50
N ARG A 152 -3.61 -9.57 -11.47
CA ARG A 152 -3.27 -10.95 -11.85
C ARG A 152 -2.46 -11.64 -10.76
N VAL A 153 -2.81 -12.88 -10.44
CA VAL A 153 -2.13 -13.72 -9.45
C VAL A 153 -0.90 -14.41 -10.07
N ILE A 154 -0.97 -14.72 -11.36
CA ILE A 154 0.06 -15.45 -12.09
C ILE A 154 0.42 -14.72 -13.38
N LEU A 155 1.69 -14.72 -13.72
CA LEU A 155 2.26 -14.04 -14.88
C LEU A 155 2.99 -15.04 -15.79
N ASN A 156 2.85 -14.85 -17.08
CA ASN A 156 3.70 -15.47 -18.07
C ASN A 156 4.77 -14.46 -18.49
N ARG A 157 6.02 -14.73 -18.24
CA ARG A 157 7.32 -14.02 -18.45
C ARG A 157 7.34 -12.74 -19.32
N SER A 158 6.41 -11.90 -19.34
CA SER A 158 6.44 -10.68 -20.16
C SER A 158 6.48 -9.41 -19.33
N GLY A 159 7.66 -8.97 -18.86
CA GLY A 159 7.93 -7.59 -18.44
C GLY A 159 7.13 -7.00 -17.28
N SER A 160 6.22 -7.76 -16.69
CA SER A 160 5.40 -7.30 -15.56
C SER A 160 6.14 -7.46 -14.24
N SER A 161 5.95 -6.52 -13.33
CA SER A 161 6.51 -6.63 -11.97
C SER A 161 5.99 -7.87 -11.25
N VAL A 162 6.88 -8.65 -10.64
CA VAL A 162 6.51 -9.77 -9.78
C VAL A 162 5.79 -9.30 -8.51
N SER A 163 6.10 -8.08 -8.06
CA SER A 163 5.49 -7.44 -6.91
C SER A 163 4.06 -7.00 -7.20
N GLN A 164 3.23 -7.07 -6.19
CA GLN A 164 1.91 -6.47 -6.16
C GLN A 164 1.84 -5.56 -4.93
N LEU A 165 1.87 -4.25 -5.18
CA LEU A 165 1.73 -3.21 -4.17
C LEU A 165 0.41 -2.50 -4.43
N GLN A 166 -0.56 -2.67 -3.52
CA GLN A 166 -1.94 -2.21 -3.69
C GLN A 166 -2.43 -1.49 -2.44
N ILE A 167 -3.25 -0.47 -2.62
CA ILE A 167 -4.02 0.14 -1.54
C ILE A 167 -5.37 -0.58 -1.48
N ARG A 168 -5.69 -1.19 -0.34
CA ARG A 168 -6.97 -1.86 -0.12
C ARG A 168 -7.67 -1.31 1.12
N SER A 169 -8.98 -1.57 1.23
CA SER A 169 -9.71 -1.34 2.46
C SER A 169 -9.32 -2.41 3.48
N GLY A 170 -8.77 -1.98 4.61
CA GLY A 170 -8.56 -2.83 5.78
C GLY A 170 -9.81 -2.89 6.67
N ALA A 171 -9.68 -3.46 7.87
CA ALA A 171 -10.79 -3.60 8.81
C ALA A 171 -11.28 -2.25 9.35
N GLU A 172 -10.36 -1.35 9.68
CA GLU A 172 -10.66 -0.02 10.26
C GLU A 172 -10.13 1.13 9.40
N HIS A 173 -9.00 0.92 8.72
CA HIS A 173 -8.29 1.93 7.93
C HIS A 173 -7.91 1.35 6.56
N ALA A 174 -7.60 2.23 5.61
CA ALA A 174 -6.97 1.81 4.38
C ALA A 174 -5.55 1.27 4.67
N GLU A 175 -5.13 0.28 3.92
CA GLU A 175 -3.81 -0.33 4.07
C GLU A 175 -3.08 -0.47 2.74
N VAL A 176 -1.76 -0.36 2.79
CA VAL A 176 -0.89 -0.67 1.66
C VAL A 176 -0.44 -2.12 1.80
N LEU A 177 -0.89 -2.96 0.87
CA LEU A 177 -0.57 -4.38 0.80
C LEU A 177 0.64 -4.61 -0.11
N LEU A 178 1.62 -5.37 0.36
CA LEU A 178 2.70 -5.94 -0.44
C LEU A 178 2.61 -7.46 -0.43
N ARG A 179 2.49 -8.05 -1.61
CA ARG A 179 2.57 -9.50 -1.85
C ARG A 179 3.22 -9.78 -3.20
N TYR A 180 3.50 -11.04 -3.48
CA TYR A 180 4.19 -11.44 -4.69
C TYR A 180 3.32 -12.38 -5.53
N ARG A 181 3.39 -12.17 -6.85
CA ARG A 181 2.67 -12.97 -7.85
C ARG A 181 3.56 -14.09 -8.32
N LEU A 182 2.95 -15.15 -8.79
CA LEU A 182 3.66 -16.24 -9.43
C LEU A 182 4.15 -15.81 -10.82
N VAL A 183 5.31 -16.30 -11.18
CA VAL A 183 5.86 -16.13 -12.53
C VAL A 183 6.12 -17.48 -13.14
N THR A 184 5.61 -17.72 -14.33
CA THR A 184 5.89 -18.93 -15.12
C THR A 184 6.82 -18.60 -16.27
N SER A 185 7.71 -19.53 -16.61
CA SER A 185 8.48 -19.45 -17.84
C SER A 185 8.67 -20.83 -18.42
N SER A 186 8.58 -20.97 -19.76
CA SER A 186 8.82 -22.22 -20.45
C SER A 186 9.91 -22.08 -21.49
N THR A 187 10.68 -23.14 -21.65
CA THR A 187 11.70 -23.25 -22.68
C THR A 187 11.71 -24.65 -23.22
N THR A 188 11.99 -24.85 -24.51
CA THR A 188 12.21 -26.14 -25.11
C THR A 188 13.71 -26.45 -25.07
N SER A 189 14.10 -27.58 -24.45
CA SER A 189 15.51 -27.91 -24.16
C SER A 189 16.13 -28.86 -25.20
N GLY A 190 15.31 -29.48 -26.05
CA GLY A 190 15.80 -30.41 -27.05
C GLY A 190 14.91 -31.64 -27.21
N LYS A 191 15.51 -32.80 -27.51
CA LYS A 191 14.83 -34.08 -27.64
C LYS A 191 15.49 -35.15 -26.82
N GLU A 192 14.68 -36.00 -26.18
CA GLU A 192 15.09 -37.19 -25.47
C GLU A 192 14.14 -38.33 -25.89
N ASN A 193 14.69 -39.50 -26.23
CA ASN A 193 13.94 -40.69 -26.68
C ASN A 193 12.92 -40.37 -27.80
N ASN A 194 13.29 -39.53 -28.74
CA ASN A 194 12.42 -39.02 -29.82
C ASN A 194 11.21 -38.21 -29.36
N GLN A 195 11.17 -37.74 -28.12
CA GLN A 195 10.18 -36.83 -27.60
C GLN A 195 10.80 -35.42 -27.38
N THR A 196 10.03 -34.39 -27.58
CA THR A 196 10.49 -33.01 -27.32
C THR A 196 10.47 -32.72 -25.81
N VAL A 197 11.58 -32.22 -25.29
CA VAL A 197 11.71 -31.86 -23.86
C VAL A 197 11.39 -30.40 -23.65
N ASN A 198 10.46 -30.12 -22.75
CA ASN A 198 10.07 -28.79 -22.33
C ASN A 198 10.32 -28.60 -20.84
N ASP A 199 10.97 -27.50 -20.47
CA ASP A 199 11.18 -27.12 -19.07
C ASP A 199 10.24 -25.96 -18.73
N LEU A 200 9.31 -26.21 -17.83
CA LEU A 200 8.41 -25.23 -17.25
C LEU A 200 8.89 -24.87 -15.85
N ARG A 201 9.23 -23.61 -15.62
CA ARG A 201 9.60 -23.10 -14.29
C ARG A 201 8.50 -22.22 -13.72
N ILE A 202 8.18 -22.44 -12.44
CA ILE A 202 7.22 -21.66 -11.68
C ILE A 202 7.95 -21.09 -10.47
N TYR A 203 8.01 -19.75 -10.40
CA TYR A 203 8.70 -19.01 -9.35
C TYR A 203 7.70 -18.48 -8.34
N ILE A 204 7.94 -18.76 -7.06
CA ILE A 204 7.14 -18.32 -5.92
C ILE A 204 8.03 -17.54 -4.96
N VAL A 205 7.63 -16.33 -4.59
CA VAL A 205 8.23 -15.58 -3.48
C VAL A 205 7.31 -15.72 -2.27
N ASN A 206 7.83 -16.35 -1.22
CA ASN A 206 7.07 -16.61 0.00
C ASN A 206 7.65 -15.85 1.20
N LEU A 207 6.86 -14.95 1.76
CA LEU A 207 7.21 -14.18 2.98
C LEU A 207 7.01 -15.01 4.26
N ASN A 208 6.87 -16.33 4.16
CA ASN A 208 6.58 -17.24 5.28
C ASN A 208 7.79 -17.51 6.20
N GLY A 209 8.99 -17.05 5.86
CA GLY A 209 10.16 -17.13 6.75
C GLY A 209 10.10 -16.19 7.96
N SER A 210 9.19 -15.22 7.96
CA SER A 210 9.04 -14.21 9.00
C SER A 210 8.24 -14.72 10.21
N GLN A 211 8.38 -14.03 11.34
CA GLN A 211 7.43 -14.12 12.45
C GLN A 211 6.25 -13.17 12.20
N ASN A 212 5.11 -13.49 12.80
CA ASN A 212 3.99 -12.54 12.79
C ASN A 212 4.35 -11.37 13.72
N ILE A 213 4.57 -10.20 13.14
CA ILE A 213 4.98 -9.00 13.87
C ILE A 213 4.13 -7.80 13.46
N GLY A 214 3.82 -6.94 14.45
CA GLY A 214 3.22 -5.64 14.24
C GLY A 214 4.14 -4.55 14.80
N LEU A 215 4.57 -3.61 13.98
CA LEU A 215 5.55 -2.58 14.31
C LEU A 215 4.95 -1.19 14.12
N MET A 216 5.21 -0.30 15.05
CA MET A 216 4.81 1.11 15.02
C MET A 216 6.03 2.01 15.17
N GLY A 217 5.95 3.22 14.63
CA GLY A 217 7.04 4.19 14.69
C GLY A 217 8.15 3.90 13.69
N GLU A 218 9.31 4.49 13.92
CA GLU A 218 10.52 4.25 13.15
C GLU A 218 11.16 2.91 13.54
N VAL A 219 11.36 2.03 12.58
CA VAL A 219 11.83 0.66 12.85
C VAL A 219 12.91 0.25 11.86
N PRO A 220 14.10 -0.14 12.34
CA PRO A 220 15.07 -0.81 11.50
C PRO A 220 14.62 -2.23 11.19
N LEU A 221 14.58 -2.55 9.89
CA LEU A 221 14.21 -3.86 9.36
C LEU A 221 15.42 -4.55 8.74
N ARG A 222 15.47 -5.87 8.90
CA ARG A 222 16.33 -6.76 8.15
C ARG A 222 15.48 -7.65 7.25
N ILE A 223 15.80 -7.65 5.98
CA ILE A 223 15.18 -8.50 4.96
C ILE A 223 16.23 -9.50 4.50
N SER A 224 15.92 -10.79 4.50
CA SER A 224 16.87 -11.83 4.12
C SER A 224 16.19 -12.95 3.34
N CYS A 225 16.94 -13.53 2.38
CA CYS A 225 16.56 -14.78 1.72
C CYS A 225 17.04 -15.96 2.58
N SER A 226 16.13 -16.60 3.30
CA SER A 226 16.48 -17.69 4.21
C SER A 226 16.75 -19.01 3.48
N ASN A 227 15.99 -19.31 2.41
CA ASN A 227 16.13 -20.52 1.63
C ASN A 227 15.56 -20.34 0.22
N VAL A 228 16.06 -21.15 -0.71
CA VAL A 228 15.47 -21.36 -2.05
C VAL A 228 15.29 -22.85 -2.26
N GLU A 229 14.06 -23.30 -2.27
CA GLU A 229 13.68 -24.68 -2.44
C GLU A 229 13.30 -24.97 -3.90
N LYS A 230 13.75 -26.09 -4.43
CA LYS A 230 13.44 -26.54 -5.78
C LYS A 230 12.83 -27.94 -5.74
N THR A 231 11.68 -28.09 -6.38
CA THR A 231 11.00 -29.35 -6.58
C THR A 231 10.78 -29.57 -8.07
N VAL A 232 11.13 -30.75 -8.57
CA VAL A 232 10.95 -31.10 -9.99
C VAL A 232 9.98 -32.26 -10.11
N LYS A 233 8.99 -32.09 -10.98
CA LYS A 233 8.09 -33.19 -11.43
C LYS A 233 8.20 -33.34 -12.95
N THR A 234 8.31 -34.56 -13.42
CA THR A 234 8.39 -34.87 -14.85
C THR A 234 7.10 -35.54 -15.29
N TYR A 235 6.51 -35.02 -16.36
CA TYR A 235 5.34 -35.59 -17.01
C TYR A 235 5.72 -36.06 -18.41
N ASN A 236 5.28 -37.28 -18.76
CA ASN A 236 5.45 -37.83 -20.08
C ASN A 236 4.08 -37.87 -20.76
N VAL A 237 3.93 -37.08 -21.82
CA VAL A 237 2.68 -36.94 -22.56
C VAL A 237 2.80 -37.67 -23.88
N ALA A 238 2.00 -38.70 -24.06
CA ALA A 238 2.03 -39.54 -25.26
C ALA A 238 1.37 -38.88 -26.47
N ASN A 239 0.43 -37.96 -26.23
CA ASN A 239 -0.31 -37.28 -27.29
C ASN A 239 0.30 -35.92 -27.62
N GLN A 240 0.00 -35.40 -28.82
CA GLN A 240 0.38 -34.02 -29.18
C GLN A 240 -0.31 -33.02 -28.27
N THR A 241 0.45 -32.44 -27.34
CA THR A 241 0.02 -31.37 -26.47
C THR A 241 0.70 -30.07 -26.89
N THR A 242 -0.07 -29.03 -27.19
CA THR A 242 0.46 -27.73 -27.65
C THR A 242 0.53 -26.67 -26.55
N ALA A 243 -0.15 -26.91 -25.44
CA ALA A 243 -0.19 -25.95 -24.33
C ALA A 243 -0.57 -26.64 -23.02
N LEU A 244 -0.06 -26.08 -21.92
CA LEU A 244 -0.45 -26.40 -20.56
C LEU A 244 -1.14 -25.19 -19.94
N THR A 245 -2.14 -25.43 -19.11
CA THR A 245 -2.75 -24.41 -18.28
C THR A 245 -2.19 -24.52 -16.86
N VAL A 246 -1.60 -23.44 -16.38
CA VAL A 246 -1.20 -23.29 -14.97
C VAL A 246 -2.21 -22.35 -14.31
N ALA A 247 -3.02 -22.91 -13.41
CA ALA A 247 -4.01 -22.18 -12.64
C ALA A 247 -3.51 -21.95 -11.22
N ALA A 248 -3.69 -20.76 -10.69
CA ALA A 248 -3.31 -20.40 -9.35
C ALA A 248 -4.47 -19.71 -8.61
N THR A 249 -4.63 -20.06 -7.33
CA THR A 249 -5.57 -19.39 -6.42
C THR A 249 -4.78 -18.84 -5.24
N LEU A 250 -4.88 -17.54 -5.02
CA LEU A 250 -4.19 -16.83 -3.94
C LEU A 250 -5.21 -16.00 -3.14
N GLY A 251 -5.43 -16.34 -1.87
CA GLY A 251 -6.34 -15.61 -1.00
C GLY A 251 -7.75 -15.46 -1.60
N GLY A 252 -8.27 -16.50 -2.30
CA GLY A 252 -9.56 -16.49 -2.98
C GLY A 252 -9.57 -15.86 -4.38
N THR A 253 -8.50 -15.17 -4.79
CA THR A 253 -8.37 -14.63 -6.16
C THR A 253 -7.80 -15.70 -7.07
N GLN A 254 -8.46 -15.96 -8.19
CA GLN A 254 -8.03 -16.96 -9.18
C GLN A 254 -7.37 -16.28 -10.38
N GLY A 255 -6.38 -16.97 -10.95
CA GLY A 255 -5.74 -16.60 -12.20
C GLY A 255 -5.21 -17.83 -12.91
N GLN A 256 -5.07 -17.73 -14.22
CA GLN A 256 -4.48 -18.80 -15.03
C GLN A 256 -3.65 -18.22 -16.17
N VAL A 257 -2.66 -19.00 -16.60
CA VAL A 257 -1.85 -18.71 -17.76
C VAL A 257 -1.72 -19.97 -18.62
N THR A 258 -1.74 -19.78 -19.92
CA THR A 258 -1.46 -20.83 -20.88
C THR A 258 0.01 -20.77 -21.27
N VAL A 259 0.71 -21.89 -21.08
CA VAL A 259 2.13 -22.02 -21.34
C VAL A 259 2.28 -22.89 -22.60
N PRO A 260 2.92 -22.39 -23.66
CA PRO A 260 3.13 -23.18 -24.87
C PRO A 260 4.09 -24.37 -24.59
N VAL A 261 3.79 -25.50 -25.19
CA VAL A 261 4.57 -26.72 -25.14
C VAL A 261 4.86 -27.15 -26.56
N SER A 262 6.10 -27.49 -26.83
CA SER A 262 6.48 -28.13 -28.09
C SER A 262 6.37 -29.65 -27.96
N SER A 263 5.59 -30.29 -28.82
CA SER A 263 5.46 -31.72 -28.89
C SER A 263 5.59 -32.20 -30.33
N ASP A 264 5.97 -33.44 -30.51
CA ASP A 264 5.99 -34.09 -31.84
C ASP A 264 5.03 -35.30 -31.87
N ILE A 265 5.11 -36.10 -32.91
CA ILE A 265 4.24 -37.29 -33.09
C ILE A 265 4.38 -38.30 -31.96
N ASN A 266 5.51 -38.29 -31.24
CA ASN A 266 5.80 -39.23 -30.14
C ASN A 266 5.46 -38.57 -28.77
N GLY A 267 4.86 -37.40 -28.77
CA GLY A 267 4.51 -36.65 -27.57
C GLY A 267 5.61 -35.71 -27.07
N ALA A 268 5.62 -35.44 -25.76
CA ALA A 268 6.56 -34.55 -25.11
C ALA A 268 6.91 -35.01 -23.69
N ILE A 269 8.11 -34.68 -23.27
CA ILE A 269 8.53 -34.73 -21.87
C ILE A 269 8.43 -33.33 -21.32
N ILE A 270 7.76 -33.13 -20.17
CA ILE A 270 7.56 -31.84 -19.54
C ILE A 270 8.15 -31.90 -18.14
N ASN A 271 9.25 -31.20 -17.93
CA ASN A 271 9.86 -31.01 -16.61
C ASN A 271 9.27 -29.76 -15.98
N VAL A 272 8.54 -29.89 -14.89
CA VAL A 272 7.99 -28.79 -14.12
C VAL A 272 8.87 -28.54 -12.90
N GLU A 273 9.62 -27.45 -12.91
CA GLU A 273 10.47 -27.01 -11.81
C GLU A 273 9.72 -25.93 -11.00
N LEU A 274 9.36 -26.24 -9.77
CA LEU A 274 8.82 -25.30 -8.81
C LEU A 274 9.96 -24.72 -7.98
N VAL A 275 10.14 -23.40 -7.99
CA VAL A 275 11.18 -22.69 -7.26
C VAL A 275 10.54 -21.76 -6.25
N VAL A 276 10.71 -22.06 -4.96
CA VAL A 276 10.15 -21.28 -3.85
C VAL A 276 11.27 -20.54 -3.12
N CYS A 277 11.22 -19.23 -3.13
CA CYS A 277 12.14 -18.37 -2.38
C CYS A 277 11.49 -17.92 -1.08
N TYR A 278 12.08 -18.31 0.06
CA TYR A 278 11.61 -17.94 1.39
C TYR A 278 12.30 -16.66 1.87
N ILE A 279 11.52 -15.63 2.12
CA ILE A 279 11.98 -14.33 2.60
C ILE A 279 11.57 -14.14 4.05
N THR A 280 12.52 -13.69 4.85
CA THR A 280 12.32 -13.28 6.24
C THR A 280 12.40 -11.77 6.34
N ILE A 281 11.40 -11.16 6.98
CA ILE A 281 11.39 -9.76 7.37
C ILE A 281 11.32 -9.72 8.88
N GLU A 282 12.30 -9.12 9.52
CA GLU A 282 12.41 -9.06 10.98
C GLU A 282 12.85 -7.67 11.44
N ARG A 283 12.57 -7.36 12.71
CA ARG A 283 13.12 -6.17 13.34
C ARG A 283 14.61 -6.35 13.55
N TRP A 284 15.39 -5.42 13.02
CA TRP A 284 16.84 -5.42 13.24
C TRP A 284 17.16 -4.79 14.60
N VAL A 285 17.82 -5.53 15.48
CA VAL A 285 18.35 -5.04 16.75
C VAL A 285 19.86 -4.99 16.60
N ARG A 286 20.41 -3.78 16.70
CA ARG A 286 21.88 -3.57 16.67
C ARG A 286 22.52 -4.08 17.93
#